data_9c0421d961690ad5c11358b2d2ce86e2
#
_entry.id   9c0421d961690ad5c11358b2d2ce86e2
#
_cell.length_a   1.000
_cell.length_b   1.000
_cell.length_c   1.000
_cell.angle_alpha   90.00
_cell.angle_beta   90.00
_cell.angle_gamma   90.00
#
_symmetry.space_group_name_H-M   'P 1'
#
loop_
_entity.id
_entity.type
_entity.pdbx_description
1 polymer ?
#
loop_
_entity_poly.entity_id
_entity_poly.type
_entity_poly.pdbx_seq_one_letter_code
_entity_poly.pdbx_strand_id
1 'polypeptide(L)'
;MDIWHRVGRIVRFSNLGTLLFFTLNILLIVAVFGSSGSIVELICIYFFTVAISLSPLGEMCLAAFAGASDIKRVDIKLRVVPLVQYVLDKAKENTSYCPKKVKVKIIHDPAPNAFALGRQTLCITDGLLLLSDDMILGILAHEIGHLSYGHTVIQLLIGGGNIFISGCLLLIKISYWIFSAIMGLFAICSRSGVMGIITAVFVGISTALSWL
;
A
#
# COMPACT_ATOMS: atom_id res chain seq x y z
N MET A 1 12.86 18.70 -12.89
CA MET A 1 13.26 17.27 -12.81
C MET A 1 12.29 16.51 -13.69
N ASP A 2 12.79 16.03 -14.84
CA ASP A 2 12.01 15.45 -15.93
C ASP A 2 11.22 14.20 -15.52
N ILE A 3 9.98 14.10 -16.01
CA ILE A 3 9.10 12.93 -15.87
C ILE A 3 9.83 11.66 -16.34
N TRP A 4 10.63 11.75 -17.40
CA TRP A 4 11.41 10.65 -17.95
C TRP A 4 12.47 10.10 -16.99
N HIS A 5 13.11 10.95 -16.17
CA HIS A 5 14.00 10.51 -15.10
C HIS A 5 13.29 9.78 -13.96
N ARG A 6 12.00 10.07 -13.72
CA ARG A 6 11.18 9.37 -12.73
C ARG A 6 10.71 8.01 -13.24
N VAL A 7 10.29 7.95 -14.50
CA VAL A 7 9.89 6.71 -15.18
C VAL A 7 11.07 5.75 -15.32
N GLY A 8 12.24 6.26 -15.71
CA GLY A 8 13.46 5.45 -15.83
C GLY A 8 13.94 4.81 -14.51
N ARG A 9 13.57 5.37 -13.35
CA ARG A 9 13.82 4.74 -12.04
C ARG A 9 12.89 3.58 -11.73
N ILE A 10 11.64 3.68 -12.18
CA ILE A 10 10.63 2.63 -11.97
C ILE A 10 10.89 1.43 -12.88
N VAL A 11 11.46 1.66 -14.08
CA VAL A 11 11.70 0.64 -15.14
C VAL A 11 13.09 -0.02 -15.02
N ARG A 12 13.81 0.11 -13.90
CA ARG A 12 15.08 -0.61 -13.71
C ARG A 12 14.87 -2.11 -13.51
N PHE A 13 15.89 -2.90 -13.84
CA PHE A 13 15.91 -4.35 -13.61
C PHE A 13 15.59 -4.75 -12.17
N SER A 14 15.91 -3.90 -11.18
CA SER A 14 15.52 -4.09 -9.77
C SER A 14 14.00 -4.08 -9.55
N ASN A 15 13.22 -3.63 -10.52
CA ASN A 15 11.77 -3.47 -10.45
C ASN A 15 11.00 -4.46 -11.33
N LEU A 16 11.69 -5.49 -11.87
CA LEU A 16 11.06 -6.52 -12.68
C LEU A 16 9.88 -7.18 -11.94
N GLY A 17 10.01 -7.39 -10.62
CA GLY A 17 8.93 -7.90 -9.78
C GLY A 17 7.70 -6.99 -9.78
N THR A 18 7.89 -5.66 -9.79
CA THR A 18 6.79 -4.70 -9.85
C THR A 18 6.07 -4.75 -11.20
N LEU A 19 6.81 -4.85 -12.30
CA LEU A 19 6.21 -4.99 -13.63
C LEU A 19 5.43 -6.30 -13.74
N LEU A 20 5.99 -7.40 -13.23
CA LEU A 20 5.31 -8.70 -13.16
C LEU A 20 4.03 -8.60 -12.33
N PHE A 21 4.08 -7.95 -11.18
CA PHE A 21 2.91 -7.73 -10.33
C PHE A 21 1.77 -6.99 -11.05
N PHE A 22 2.07 -5.88 -11.76
CA PHE A 22 1.06 -5.17 -12.55
C PHE A 22 0.49 -6.02 -13.69
N THR A 23 1.35 -6.76 -14.39
CA THR A 23 0.93 -7.65 -15.47
C THR A 23 -0.02 -8.73 -14.92
N LEU A 24 0.31 -9.36 -13.80
CA LEU A 24 -0.53 -10.36 -13.17
C LEU A 24 -1.87 -9.79 -12.71
N ASN A 25 -1.89 -8.57 -12.16
CA ASN A 25 -3.13 -7.90 -11.76
C ASN A 25 -4.03 -7.62 -12.98
N ILE A 26 -3.47 -7.13 -14.08
CA ILE A 26 -4.23 -6.91 -15.31
C ILE A 26 -4.76 -8.24 -15.86
N LEU A 27 -3.93 -9.29 -15.90
CA LEU A 27 -4.36 -10.62 -16.34
C LEU A 27 -5.48 -11.17 -15.44
N LEU A 28 -5.43 -10.94 -14.14
CA LEU A 28 -6.49 -11.34 -13.22
C LEU A 28 -7.79 -10.59 -13.51
N ILE A 29 -7.74 -9.28 -13.73
CA ILE A 29 -8.90 -8.48 -14.11
C ILE A 29 -9.50 -9.01 -15.41
N VAL A 30 -8.67 -9.29 -16.42
CA VAL A 30 -9.11 -9.85 -17.69
C VAL A 30 -9.70 -11.25 -17.51
N ALA A 31 -9.09 -12.12 -16.73
CA ALA A 31 -9.56 -13.48 -16.50
C ALA A 31 -10.93 -13.53 -15.79
N VAL A 32 -11.12 -12.63 -14.80
CA VAL A 32 -12.36 -12.62 -14.00
C VAL A 32 -13.50 -11.86 -14.69
N PHE A 33 -13.19 -10.77 -15.37
CA PHE A 33 -14.19 -9.83 -15.90
C PHE A 33 -14.16 -9.71 -17.43
N GLY A 34 -13.32 -10.47 -18.13
CA GLY A 34 -13.10 -10.32 -19.58
C GLY A 34 -14.33 -10.59 -20.45
N SER A 35 -15.31 -11.32 -19.93
CA SER A 35 -16.61 -11.54 -20.59
C SER A 35 -17.63 -10.42 -20.33
N SER A 36 -17.35 -9.51 -19.41
CA SER A 36 -18.19 -8.35 -19.15
C SER A 36 -17.84 -7.21 -20.10
N GLY A 37 -18.84 -6.51 -20.65
CA GLY A 37 -18.61 -5.33 -21.51
C GLY A 37 -17.85 -4.18 -20.80
N SER A 38 -17.61 -4.27 -19.49
CA SER A 38 -17.04 -3.23 -18.62
C SER A 38 -15.55 -3.38 -18.34
N ILE A 39 -14.81 -4.22 -19.08
CA ILE A 39 -13.39 -4.48 -18.79
C ILE A 39 -12.52 -3.24 -18.90
N VAL A 40 -12.81 -2.38 -19.87
CA VAL A 40 -12.05 -1.11 -20.06
C VAL A 40 -12.26 -0.19 -18.87
N GLU A 41 -13.49 -0.10 -18.37
CA GLU A 41 -13.82 0.69 -17.18
C GLU A 41 -13.08 0.19 -15.95
N LEU A 42 -13.03 -1.13 -15.73
CA LEU A 42 -12.31 -1.73 -14.61
C LEU A 42 -10.80 -1.47 -14.69
N ILE A 43 -10.22 -1.57 -15.87
CA ILE A 43 -8.81 -1.23 -16.08
C ILE A 43 -8.56 0.26 -15.81
N CYS A 44 -9.45 1.14 -16.27
CA CYS A 44 -9.37 2.58 -15.97
C CYS A 44 -9.46 2.86 -14.47
N ILE A 45 -10.39 2.22 -13.76
CA ILE A 45 -10.53 2.36 -12.30
C ILE A 45 -9.28 1.83 -11.58
N TYR A 46 -8.71 0.71 -12.04
CA TYR A 46 -7.47 0.18 -11.51
C TYR A 46 -6.32 1.19 -11.61
N PHE A 47 -6.09 1.75 -12.80
CA PHE A 47 -5.04 2.76 -12.97
C PHE A 47 -5.34 4.06 -12.21
N PHE A 48 -6.61 4.44 -12.08
CA PHE A 48 -7.02 5.59 -11.27
C PHE A 48 -6.70 5.37 -9.78
N THR A 49 -6.99 4.17 -9.26
CA THR A 49 -6.65 3.79 -7.87
C THR A 49 -5.15 3.83 -7.63
N VAL A 50 -4.36 3.31 -8.56
CA VAL A 50 -2.89 3.38 -8.52
C VAL A 50 -2.41 4.84 -8.55
N ALA A 51 -3.00 5.67 -9.39
CA ALA A 51 -2.66 7.11 -9.49
C ALA A 51 -2.98 7.87 -8.18
N ILE A 52 -4.13 7.58 -7.56
CA ILE A 52 -4.48 8.13 -6.23
C ILE A 52 -3.46 7.70 -5.18
N SER A 53 -3.08 6.42 -5.16
CA SER A 53 -2.08 5.90 -4.21
C SER A 53 -0.73 6.60 -4.34
N LEU A 54 -0.33 6.96 -5.56
CA LEU A 54 0.88 7.74 -5.84
C LEU A 54 0.75 9.24 -5.56
N SER A 55 -0.45 9.72 -5.27
CA SER A 55 -0.71 11.12 -4.97
C SER A 55 -0.32 11.47 -3.52
N PRO A 56 -0.22 12.76 -3.17
CA PRO A 56 -0.05 13.18 -1.76
C PRO A 56 -1.17 12.67 -0.84
N LEU A 57 -2.36 12.43 -1.39
CA LEU A 57 -3.49 11.87 -0.64
C LEU A 57 -3.23 10.42 -0.24
N GLY A 58 -2.74 9.58 -1.17
CA GLY A 58 -2.38 8.19 -0.87
C GLY A 58 -1.28 8.08 0.18
N GLU A 59 -0.25 8.95 0.09
CA GLU A 59 0.81 9.03 1.10
C GLU A 59 0.27 9.45 2.48
N MET A 60 -0.67 10.39 2.51
CA MET A 60 -1.33 10.83 3.74
C MET A 60 -2.20 9.73 4.35
N CYS A 61 -2.98 9.02 3.54
CA CYS A 61 -3.79 7.89 3.98
C CYS A 61 -2.89 6.78 4.56
N LEU A 62 -1.80 6.42 3.86
CA LEU A 62 -0.89 5.39 4.33
C LEU A 62 -0.22 5.78 5.66
N ALA A 63 0.18 7.04 5.82
CA ALA A 63 0.71 7.56 7.07
C ALA A 63 -0.33 7.49 8.21
N ALA A 64 -1.60 7.81 7.91
CA ALA A 64 -2.69 7.70 8.88
C ALA A 64 -2.97 6.24 9.28
N PHE A 65 -2.98 5.31 8.32
CA PHE A 65 -3.10 3.87 8.61
C PHE A 65 -1.94 3.33 9.45
N ALA A 66 -0.73 3.86 9.25
CA ALA A 66 0.43 3.55 10.08
C ALA A 66 0.38 4.21 11.48
N GLY A 67 -0.67 4.96 11.81
CA GLY A 67 -0.78 5.70 13.07
C GLY A 67 0.17 6.90 13.18
N ALA A 68 0.73 7.37 12.05
CA ALA A 68 1.69 8.46 12.03
C ALA A 68 0.99 9.82 12.15
N SER A 69 1.44 10.62 13.10
CA SER A 69 0.95 11.97 13.37
C SER A 69 2.04 13.01 13.19
N ASP A 70 1.66 14.26 13.04
CA ASP A 70 2.63 15.36 12.99
C ASP A 70 3.27 15.56 14.37
N ILE A 71 4.57 15.83 14.38
CA ILE A 71 5.31 16.08 15.63
C ILE A 71 4.81 17.40 16.24
N LYS A 72 4.10 17.32 17.37
CA LYS A 72 3.59 18.48 18.13
C LYS A 72 4.59 18.98 19.16
N ARG A 73 5.39 18.07 19.73
CA ARG A 73 6.38 18.39 20.76
C ARG A 73 7.56 19.14 20.17
N VAL A 74 7.82 20.32 20.70
CA VAL A 74 8.87 21.22 20.22
C VAL A 74 10.27 20.64 20.47
N ASP A 75 10.49 20.02 21.63
CA ASP A 75 11.75 19.38 21.99
C ASP A 75 12.17 18.29 20.99
N ILE A 76 11.23 17.41 20.61
CA ILE A 76 11.46 16.37 19.60
C ILE A 76 11.78 17.03 18.26
N LYS A 77 11.02 18.05 17.88
CA LYS A 77 11.21 18.74 16.62
C LYS A 77 12.58 19.40 16.53
N LEU A 78 13.02 20.06 17.61
CA LEU A 78 14.34 20.69 17.70
C LEU A 78 15.49 19.68 17.64
N ARG A 79 15.29 18.45 18.12
CA ARG A 79 16.30 17.40 18.06
C ARG A 79 16.32 16.70 16.69
N VAL A 80 15.16 16.24 16.20
CA VAL A 80 15.08 15.34 15.03
C VAL A 80 15.22 16.09 13.70
N VAL A 81 14.61 17.28 13.56
CA VAL A 81 14.62 18.00 12.29
C VAL A 81 16.04 18.36 11.83
N PRO A 82 16.95 18.84 12.68
CA PRO A 82 18.35 19.08 12.29
C PRO A 82 19.08 17.81 11.85
N LEU A 83 18.85 16.66 12.51
CA LEU A 83 19.45 15.37 12.13
C LEU A 83 18.98 14.94 10.75
N VAL A 84 17.66 15.01 10.50
CA VAL A 84 17.10 14.70 9.18
C VAL A 84 17.63 15.63 8.11
N GLN A 85 17.73 16.93 8.40
CA GLN A 85 18.26 17.91 7.46
C GLN A 85 19.73 17.65 7.14
N TYR A 86 20.54 17.33 8.13
CA TYR A 86 21.95 16.97 7.96
C TYR A 86 22.11 15.77 7.02
N VAL A 87 21.36 14.68 7.26
CA VAL A 87 21.41 13.49 6.41
C VAL A 87 20.91 13.80 5.01
N LEU A 88 19.83 14.59 4.89
CA LEU A 88 19.26 14.97 3.61
C LEU A 88 20.25 15.78 2.77
N ASP A 89 20.99 16.70 3.37
CA ASP A 89 21.96 17.52 2.66
C ASP A 89 23.17 16.68 2.22
N LYS A 90 23.65 15.76 3.07
CA LYS A 90 24.67 14.79 2.69
C LYS A 90 24.20 13.84 1.56
N ALA A 91 22.94 13.41 1.59
CA ALA A 91 22.37 12.58 0.51
C ALA A 91 22.29 13.36 -0.81
N LYS A 92 21.97 14.66 -0.78
CA LYS A 92 21.95 15.52 -1.99
C LYS A 92 23.32 15.72 -2.63
N GLU A 93 24.39 15.75 -1.83
CA GLU A 93 25.77 15.80 -2.34
C GLU A 93 26.10 14.57 -3.19
N ASN A 94 25.57 13.40 -2.79
CA ASN A 94 25.88 12.11 -3.41
C ASN A 94 24.90 11.68 -4.52
N THR A 95 23.67 12.23 -4.53
CA THR A 95 22.68 11.85 -5.54
C THR A 95 21.72 12.98 -5.89
N SER A 96 21.50 13.17 -7.17
CA SER A 96 20.51 14.12 -7.71
C SER A 96 19.06 13.67 -7.49
N TYR A 97 18.85 12.44 -7.02
CA TYR A 97 17.53 11.82 -6.87
C TYR A 97 16.94 12.02 -5.47
N CYS A 98 17.67 12.63 -4.56
CA CYS A 98 17.22 12.90 -3.20
C CYS A 98 15.99 13.85 -3.20
N PRO A 99 14.99 13.63 -2.34
CA PRO A 99 13.86 14.53 -2.20
C PRO A 99 14.32 15.91 -1.74
N LYS A 100 13.70 16.97 -2.25
CA LYS A 100 14.05 18.35 -1.85
C LYS A 100 13.75 18.62 -0.39
N LYS A 101 12.66 18.02 0.13
CA LYS A 101 12.22 18.14 1.54
C LYS A 101 11.65 16.79 1.98
N VAL A 102 11.83 16.50 3.25
CA VAL A 102 11.26 15.32 3.92
C VAL A 102 10.32 15.80 5.02
N LYS A 103 9.12 15.22 5.08
CA LYS A 103 8.15 15.43 6.14
C LYS A 103 8.40 14.38 7.21
N VAL A 104 8.66 14.79 8.43
CA VAL A 104 8.87 13.89 9.55
C VAL A 104 7.56 13.74 10.33
N LYS A 105 7.14 12.50 10.55
CA LYS A 105 5.98 12.15 11.36
C LYS A 105 6.40 11.23 12.50
N ILE A 106 5.61 11.22 13.57
CA ILE A 106 5.86 10.38 14.75
C ILE A 106 4.77 9.31 14.89
N ILE A 107 5.20 8.13 15.32
CA ILE A 107 4.33 7.01 15.68
C ILE A 107 4.58 6.69 17.14
N HIS A 108 3.51 6.56 17.92
CA HIS A 108 3.58 6.22 19.33
C HIS A 108 3.80 4.71 19.50
N ASP A 109 5.06 4.29 19.36
CA ASP A 109 5.52 2.93 19.53
C ASP A 109 6.81 2.94 20.35
N PRO A 110 6.91 2.15 21.44
CA PRO A 110 8.12 2.05 22.26
C PRO A 110 9.28 1.33 21.55
N ALA A 111 9.04 0.57 20.50
CA ALA A 111 10.11 -0.08 19.74
C ALA A 111 10.90 0.95 18.93
N PRO A 112 12.26 0.95 18.98
CA PRO A 112 13.08 1.87 18.22
C PRO A 112 13.02 1.53 16.73
N ASN A 113 12.32 2.35 15.95
CA ASN A 113 12.15 2.14 14.52
C ASN A 113 12.01 3.48 13.77
N ALA A 114 12.39 3.48 12.50
CA ALA A 114 12.03 4.50 11.52
C ALA A 114 11.75 3.82 10.18
N PHE A 115 10.92 4.42 9.38
CA PHE A 115 10.67 3.96 8.02
C PHE A 115 10.21 5.09 7.10
N ALA A 116 10.60 4.98 5.86
CA ALA A 116 10.24 5.91 4.82
C ALA A 116 8.89 5.52 4.21
N LEU A 117 8.04 6.50 3.94
CA LEU A 117 6.74 6.34 3.30
C LEU A 117 6.63 7.22 2.05
N GLY A 118 6.13 6.63 0.98
CA GLY A 118 5.81 7.36 -0.23
C GLY A 118 7.01 8.08 -0.84
N ARG A 119 6.87 9.37 -1.12
CA ARG A 119 7.89 10.13 -1.84
C ARG A 119 8.74 11.02 -0.95
N GLN A 120 8.22 11.43 0.20
CA GLN A 120 8.89 12.43 1.04
C GLN A 120 8.48 12.37 2.52
N THR A 121 7.83 11.32 2.98
CA THR A 121 7.45 11.15 4.38
C THR A 121 8.40 10.16 5.06
N LEU A 122 8.89 10.54 6.24
CA LEU A 122 9.70 9.73 7.12
C LEU A 122 8.96 9.60 8.45
N CYS A 123 8.65 8.38 8.85
CA CYS A 123 8.03 8.08 10.12
C CYS A 123 9.10 7.61 11.10
N ILE A 124 9.05 8.13 12.31
CA ILE A 124 9.91 7.74 13.43
C ILE A 124 9.04 7.31 14.60
N THR A 125 9.52 6.39 15.41
CA THR A 125 8.82 5.96 16.63
C THR A 125 9.33 6.69 17.87
N ASP A 126 8.53 6.71 18.94
CA ASP A 126 8.97 7.23 20.24
C ASP A 126 10.21 6.49 20.76
N GLY A 127 10.28 5.17 20.53
CA GLY A 127 11.43 4.36 20.91
C GLY A 127 12.73 4.75 20.22
N LEU A 128 12.68 5.27 18.98
CA LEU A 128 13.86 5.77 18.28
C LEU A 128 14.52 6.93 19.05
N LEU A 129 13.72 7.78 19.71
CA LEU A 129 14.20 8.95 20.43
C LEU A 129 15.02 8.60 21.69
N LEU A 130 14.99 7.34 22.12
CA LEU A 130 15.81 6.83 23.23
C LEU A 130 17.26 6.52 22.82
N LEU A 131 17.52 6.45 21.52
CA LEU A 131 18.85 6.16 20.98
C LEU A 131 19.73 7.41 20.98
N SER A 132 21.05 7.20 20.88
CA SER A 132 22.01 8.29 20.67
C SER A 132 21.83 8.92 19.28
N ASP A 133 22.24 10.17 19.12
CA ASP A 133 22.09 10.88 17.84
C ASP A 133 22.86 10.20 16.70
N ASP A 134 24.01 9.58 16.98
CA ASP A 134 24.78 8.81 15.98
C ASP A 134 24.00 7.60 15.46
N MET A 135 23.32 6.87 16.36
CA MET A 135 22.47 5.74 15.96
C MET A 135 21.26 6.21 15.15
N ILE A 136 20.63 7.30 15.58
CA ILE A 136 19.52 7.93 14.84
C ILE A 136 20.00 8.35 13.46
N LEU A 137 21.16 9.00 13.32
CA LEU A 137 21.70 9.41 12.02
C LEU A 137 21.92 8.23 11.08
N GLY A 138 22.44 7.09 11.58
CA GLY A 138 22.62 5.88 10.78
C GLY A 138 21.29 5.34 10.25
N ILE A 139 20.26 5.26 11.09
CA ILE A 139 18.91 4.81 10.71
C ILE A 139 18.27 5.78 9.71
N LEU A 140 18.34 7.10 9.97
CA LEU A 140 17.81 8.13 9.08
C LEU A 140 18.50 8.09 7.71
N ALA A 141 19.82 7.85 7.67
CA ALA A 141 20.56 7.74 6.41
C ALA A 141 20.08 6.56 5.58
N HIS A 142 19.79 5.42 6.21
CA HIS A 142 19.23 4.23 5.55
C HIS A 142 17.86 4.55 4.95
N GLU A 143 16.95 5.15 5.72
CA GLU A 143 15.60 5.46 5.29
C GLU A 143 15.55 6.56 4.20
N ILE A 144 16.40 7.58 4.31
CA ILE A 144 16.54 8.61 3.25
C ILE A 144 17.13 7.98 1.98
N GLY A 145 17.97 6.96 2.10
CA GLY A 145 18.39 6.14 0.99
C GLY A 145 17.20 5.52 0.25
N HIS A 146 16.26 4.88 0.96
CA HIS A 146 15.04 4.32 0.38
C HIS A 146 14.18 5.37 -0.35
N LEU A 147 14.03 6.57 0.23
CA LEU A 147 13.34 7.69 -0.44
C LEU A 147 14.07 8.12 -1.73
N SER A 148 15.39 8.18 -1.68
CA SER A 148 16.21 8.63 -2.81
C SER A 148 16.18 7.62 -3.98
N TYR A 149 16.21 6.33 -3.68
CA TYR A 149 16.13 5.27 -4.70
C TYR A 149 14.71 4.96 -5.17
N GLY A 150 13.67 5.53 -4.53
CA GLY A 150 12.28 5.37 -4.91
C GLY A 150 11.66 4.03 -4.52
N HIS A 151 12.29 3.26 -3.63
CA HIS A 151 11.76 1.98 -3.14
C HIS A 151 10.38 2.14 -2.50
N THR A 152 10.19 3.22 -1.76
CA THR A 152 8.91 3.55 -1.10
C THR A 152 7.80 3.94 -2.08
N VAL A 153 8.15 4.49 -3.25
CA VAL A 153 7.19 4.74 -4.34
C VAL A 153 6.70 3.43 -4.93
N ILE A 154 7.59 2.44 -5.07
CA ILE A 154 7.23 1.10 -5.54
C ILE A 154 6.28 0.41 -4.55
N GLN A 155 6.51 0.57 -3.24
CA GLN A 155 5.59 0.05 -2.22
C GLN A 155 4.20 0.69 -2.31
N LEU A 156 4.11 2.01 -2.58
CA LEU A 156 2.84 2.69 -2.84
C LEU A 156 2.13 2.15 -4.10
N LEU A 157 2.87 1.90 -5.17
CA LEU A 157 2.34 1.31 -6.40
C LEU A 157 1.74 -0.07 -6.14
N ILE A 158 2.50 -0.95 -5.48
CA ILE A 158 2.04 -2.30 -5.13
C ILE A 158 0.84 -2.22 -4.19
N GLY A 159 0.90 -1.36 -3.17
CA GLY A 159 -0.19 -1.17 -2.22
C GLY A 159 -1.48 -0.70 -2.89
N GLY A 160 -1.39 0.28 -3.81
CA GLY A 160 -2.55 0.77 -4.57
C GLY A 160 -3.17 -0.30 -5.46
N GLY A 161 -2.35 -1.09 -6.17
CA GLY A 161 -2.81 -2.20 -6.96
C GLY A 161 -3.48 -3.28 -6.10
N ASN A 162 -2.90 -3.61 -4.95
CA ASN A 162 -3.46 -4.58 -4.01
C ASN A 162 -4.80 -4.12 -3.41
N ILE A 163 -4.95 -2.85 -3.05
CA ILE A 163 -6.21 -2.31 -2.52
C ILE A 163 -7.34 -2.51 -3.53
N PHE A 164 -7.10 -2.23 -4.81
CA PHE A 164 -8.10 -2.43 -5.86
C PHE A 164 -8.49 -3.90 -6.00
N ILE A 165 -7.51 -4.80 -6.14
CA ILE A 165 -7.77 -6.23 -6.31
C ILE A 165 -8.46 -6.81 -5.07
N SER A 166 -8.00 -6.46 -3.86
CA SER A 166 -8.63 -6.90 -2.61
C SER A 166 -10.07 -6.38 -2.49
N GLY A 167 -10.34 -5.15 -2.93
CA GLY A 167 -11.68 -4.60 -3.01
C GLY A 167 -12.60 -5.39 -3.95
N CYS A 168 -12.12 -5.73 -5.15
CA CYS A 168 -12.85 -6.57 -6.10
C CYS A 168 -13.15 -7.96 -5.52
N LEU A 169 -12.16 -8.60 -4.92
CA LEU A 169 -12.32 -9.91 -4.28
C LEU A 169 -13.31 -9.85 -3.10
N LEU A 170 -13.27 -8.79 -2.31
CA LEU A 170 -14.22 -8.57 -1.22
C LEU A 170 -15.65 -8.44 -1.75
N LEU A 171 -15.87 -7.68 -2.82
CA LEU A 171 -17.19 -7.53 -3.44
C LEU A 171 -17.72 -8.87 -3.96
N ILE A 172 -16.87 -9.68 -4.62
CA ILE A 172 -17.22 -11.02 -5.07
C ILE A 172 -17.60 -11.88 -3.86
N LYS A 173 -16.83 -11.84 -2.79
CA LYS A 173 -17.08 -12.59 -1.57
C LYS A 173 -18.41 -12.20 -0.92
N ILE A 174 -18.71 -10.92 -0.80
CA ILE A 174 -19.97 -10.41 -0.26
C ILE A 174 -21.14 -10.85 -1.15
N SER A 175 -21.04 -10.70 -2.47
CA SER A 175 -22.07 -11.12 -3.42
C SER A 175 -22.37 -12.61 -3.30
N TYR A 176 -21.33 -13.41 -3.17
CA TYR A 176 -21.43 -14.84 -2.96
C TYR A 176 -22.13 -15.19 -1.63
N TRP A 177 -21.81 -14.48 -0.56
CA TRP A 177 -22.45 -14.67 0.76
C TRP A 177 -23.94 -14.34 0.73
N ILE A 178 -24.32 -13.23 0.07
CA ILE A 178 -25.72 -12.83 -0.10
C ILE A 178 -26.46 -13.90 -0.89
N PHE A 179 -25.89 -14.36 -2.00
CA PHE A 179 -26.49 -15.40 -2.81
C PHE A 179 -26.67 -16.72 -2.04
N SER A 180 -25.66 -17.14 -1.29
CA SER A 180 -25.71 -18.34 -0.43
C SER A 180 -26.80 -18.23 0.63
N ALA A 181 -26.96 -17.06 1.28
CA ALA A 181 -28.02 -16.82 2.24
C ALA A 181 -29.43 -16.91 1.61
N ILE A 182 -29.60 -16.30 0.43
CA ILE A 182 -30.86 -16.39 -0.33
C ILE A 182 -31.19 -17.85 -0.68
N MET A 183 -30.22 -18.59 -1.19
CA MET A 183 -30.40 -20.01 -1.54
C MET A 183 -30.72 -20.85 -0.31
N GLY A 184 -30.12 -20.54 0.86
CA GLY A 184 -30.42 -21.17 2.14
C GLY A 184 -31.87 -20.96 2.57
N LEU A 185 -32.36 -19.72 2.44
CA LEU A 185 -33.78 -19.42 2.73
C LEU A 185 -34.72 -20.17 1.79
N PHE A 186 -34.42 -20.22 0.49
CA PHE A 186 -35.19 -21.02 -0.49
C PHE A 186 -35.20 -22.52 -0.16
N ALA A 187 -34.06 -23.08 0.28
CA ALA A 187 -33.98 -24.49 0.66
C ALA A 187 -34.87 -24.79 1.89
N ILE A 188 -34.93 -23.89 2.87
CA ILE A 188 -35.82 -24.04 4.03
C ILE A 188 -37.29 -23.96 3.61
N CYS A 189 -37.63 -23.01 2.74
CA CYS A 189 -39.04 -22.81 2.28
C CYS A 189 -39.53 -23.90 1.35
N SER A 190 -38.67 -24.47 0.50
CA SER A 190 -39.10 -25.41 -0.56
C SER A 190 -39.29 -26.85 -0.11
N ARG A 191 -38.87 -27.25 1.10
CA ARG A 191 -38.87 -28.65 1.60
C ARG A 191 -38.25 -29.68 0.60
N SER A 192 -37.52 -29.24 -0.40
CA SER A 192 -36.93 -30.06 -1.43
C SER A 192 -35.51 -30.54 -1.02
N GLY A 193 -35.30 -31.86 -1.00
CA GLY A 193 -34.00 -32.43 -0.71
C GLY A 193 -32.90 -32.00 -1.70
N VAL A 194 -33.24 -31.74 -2.95
CA VAL A 194 -32.34 -31.25 -4.01
C VAL A 194 -31.83 -29.85 -3.64
N MET A 195 -32.70 -28.96 -3.16
CA MET A 195 -32.30 -27.60 -2.71
C MET A 195 -31.39 -27.64 -1.49
N GLY A 196 -31.56 -28.60 -0.58
CA GLY A 196 -30.67 -28.83 0.54
C GLY A 196 -29.23 -29.19 0.09
N ILE A 197 -29.11 -30.06 -0.91
CA ILE A 197 -27.80 -30.42 -1.48
C ILE A 197 -27.12 -29.22 -2.15
N ILE A 198 -27.87 -28.48 -2.97
CA ILE A 198 -27.33 -27.26 -3.64
C ILE A 198 -26.83 -26.25 -2.57
N THR A 199 -27.61 -26.01 -1.53
CA THR A 199 -27.22 -25.12 -0.43
C THR A 199 -25.97 -25.61 0.28
N ALA A 200 -25.86 -26.91 0.57
CA ALA A 200 -24.68 -27.49 1.22
C ALA A 200 -23.40 -27.32 0.39
N VAL A 201 -23.49 -27.49 -0.93
CA VAL A 201 -22.37 -27.25 -1.87
C VAL A 201 -21.96 -25.77 -1.85
N PHE A 202 -22.93 -24.86 -1.92
CA PHE A 202 -22.63 -23.41 -1.86
C PHE A 202 -22.02 -22.98 -0.53
N VAL A 203 -22.52 -23.49 0.60
CA VAL A 203 -21.93 -23.22 1.91
C VAL A 203 -20.51 -23.77 2.00
N GLY A 204 -20.26 -24.99 1.47
CA GLY A 204 -18.93 -25.57 1.43
C GLY A 204 -17.92 -24.74 0.63
N ILE A 205 -18.33 -24.25 -0.55
CA ILE A 205 -17.49 -23.35 -1.36
C ILE A 205 -17.28 -22.01 -0.64
N SER A 206 -18.30 -21.48 0.02
CA SER A 206 -18.22 -20.23 0.81
C SER A 206 -17.20 -20.33 1.95
N THR A 207 -17.21 -21.43 2.69
CA THR A 207 -16.22 -21.66 3.74
C THR A 207 -14.83 -21.81 3.17
N ALA A 208 -14.62 -22.51 2.08
CA ALA A 208 -13.31 -22.61 1.41
C ALA A 208 -12.79 -21.23 0.97
N LEU A 209 -13.65 -20.39 0.35
CA LEU A 209 -13.29 -19.00 -0.04
C LEU A 209 -13.06 -18.07 1.15
N SER A 210 -13.54 -18.40 2.36
CA SER A 210 -13.29 -17.60 3.54
C SER A 210 -11.87 -17.74 4.09
N TRP A 211 -11.18 -18.82 3.72
CA TRP A 211 -9.80 -19.14 4.13
C TRP A 211 -8.75 -18.63 3.13
N LEU A 212 -9.15 -18.14 1.97
CA LEU A 212 -8.32 -17.43 0.99
C LEU A 212 -8.37 -15.91 1.21
#